data_cb82d1c3007bedd035baf75238e9e01d
#
_entry.id   cb82d1c3007bedd035baf75238e9e01d
#
_cell.length_a   1.000
_cell.length_b   1.000
_cell.length_c   1.000
_cell.angle_alpha   90.00
_cell.angle_beta   90.00
_cell.angle_gamma   90.00
#
_symmetry.space_group_name_H-M   'P 1'
#
loop_
_entity.id
_entity.type
_entity.pdbx_description
1 polymer ?
#
loop_
_entity_poly.entity_id
_entity_poly.type
_entity_poly.pdbx_seq_one_letter_code
_entity_poly.pdbx_strand_id
1 'polypeptide(L)'
;MKGKYENLRVSKLFGDNESLSLSIRDWETDYIVDMHVGNGFDITEPASRKVKGVPEKTLYGSHSRLFGTDFDDEDGYAELYRCNCGHLKGTRLEGEVCPECNTPVQYIGVNMKMTGWISLLSGQYFIHPICYLLLEDLMSKNEFVEIIKFDMDITRNGNIVQKEHKNPFYGIGITAFRKRFMEIMAYHMEVRKKDKKKLKVINKLIELYDTGVLFQRRVPIFSSMLRDSKITSEQFFFPTIDKKINMIYSQIALLNGWKSYSGIDKKLDKLYINFFAVGENENKSILANEYTLYELQKYIKAYWDEIYKGIGGKEGLIKDGIMGGRVNFSARDVIVPDPTLKCNQIKVGYVLFLELFKFELIQLLVRHKGITFNEAFEQWSYAATHFDESIWLLMNHYIAKTKPMVILNRNPSIDFGSLMLFYLDFVERGYDESFVLRIPITVLKKFNADFDGDRLNLQSVKIKKHQKEFENFLEPRRSMQISRINGKFDRDMFLIKDQTIGLHLFNSI
;
A
#
# COMPACT_ATOMS: atom_id res chain seq x y z
N MET A 1 -17.11 -16.00 -26.86
CA MET A 1 -16.44 -15.50 -25.63
C MET A 1 -17.35 -15.28 -24.43
N LYS A 2 -18.68 -15.35 -24.54
CA LYS A 2 -19.62 -15.22 -23.41
C LYS A 2 -19.53 -16.40 -22.38
N GLY A 3 -19.22 -17.60 -22.80
CA GLY A 3 -19.25 -18.77 -21.93
C GLY A 3 -18.06 -18.93 -20.98
N LYS A 4 -16.98 -18.19 -21.14
CA LYS A 4 -15.77 -18.34 -20.30
C LYS A 4 -15.80 -17.52 -19.01
N TYR A 5 -16.64 -16.48 -18.94
CA TYR A 5 -16.75 -15.59 -17.77
C TYR A 5 -18.03 -15.84 -16.94
N GLU A 6 -19.03 -16.55 -17.48
CA GLU A 6 -20.22 -16.94 -16.68
C GLU A 6 -19.89 -17.94 -15.56
N ASN A 7 -18.77 -18.66 -15.68
CA ASN A 7 -18.32 -19.62 -14.66
C ASN A 7 -17.51 -18.98 -13.51
N LEU A 8 -17.26 -17.68 -13.56
CA LEU A 8 -16.54 -16.93 -12.53
C LEU A 8 -17.47 -16.07 -11.64
N ARG A 9 -18.74 -16.46 -11.49
CA ARG A 9 -19.56 -15.87 -10.43
C ARG A 9 -18.97 -16.29 -9.08
N VAL A 10 -18.81 -15.28 -8.22
CA VAL A 10 -18.32 -15.46 -6.84
C VAL A 10 -19.10 -16.58 -6.11
N SER A 11 -20.39 -16.73 -6.38
CA SER A 11 -21.24 -17.81 -5.89
C SER A 11 -20.79 -19.22 -6.33
N LYS A 12 -20.18 -19.37 -7.52
CA LYS A 12 -19.66 -20.67 -8.00
C LYS A 12 -18.27 -21.00 -7.47
N LEU A 13 -17.50 -19.98 -7.06
CA LEU A 13 -16.20 -20.17 -6.40
C LEU A 13 -16.37 -20.59 -4.94
N PHE A 14 -17.47 -20.19 -4.29
CA PHE A 14 -17.70 -20.37 -2.85
C PHE A 14 -18.95 -21.20 -2.52
N GLY A 15 -19.65 -21.79 -3.53
CA GLY A 15 -20.94 -22.44 -3.35
C GLY A 15 -22.11 -21.45 -3.28
N ASP A 16 -23.30 -21.91 -3.66
CA ASP A 16 -24.49 -21.03 -3.81
C ASP A 16 -25.01 -20.45 -2.47
N ASN A 17 -24.51 -20.93 -1.33
CA ASN A 17 -24.92 -20.49 0.02
C ASN A 17 -23.76 -19.99 0.88
N GLU A 18 -22.54 -19.84 0.36
CA GLU A 18 -21.39 -19.38 1.14
C GLU A 18 -21.17 -17.88 0.95
N SER A 19 -21.35 -17.15 2.04
CA SER A 19 -20.91 -15.78 2.13
C SER A 19 -19.37 -15.71 2.14
N LEU A 20 -18.80 -14.74 1.45
CA LEU A 20 -17.36 -14.48 1.48
C LEU A 20 -16.97 -14.21 2.94
N SER A 21 -16.24 -15.11 3.57
CA SER A 21 -15.74 -14.95 4.92
C SER A 21 -14.24 -14.68 4.88
N LEU A 22 -13.82 -13.63 5.61
CA LEU A 22 -12.40 -13.38 5.88
C LEU A 22 -11.97 -14.29 7.02
N SER A 23 -10.95 -15.14 6.77
CA SER A 23 -10.31 -15.95 7.81
C SER A 23 -8.98 -15.33 8.22
N ILE A 24 -8.64 -15.48 9.50
CA ILE A 24 -7.32 -15.14 10.01
C ILE A 24 -6.40 -16.31 9.68
N ARG A 25 -5.26 -16.03 9.03
CA ARG A 25 -4.30 -17.07 8.65
C ARG A 25 -3.59 -17.63 9.86
N ASP A 26 -3.38 -18.94 9.86
CA ASP A 26 -2.55 -19.64 10.82
C ASP A 26 -1.08 -19.61 10.35
N TRP A 27 -0.23 -18.89 11.05
CA TRP A 27 1.18 -18.74 10.69
C TRP A 27 1.99 -20.03 10.85
N GLU A 28 1.55 -20.95 11.71
CA GLU A 28 2.21 -22.25 11.83
C GLU A 28 1.98 -23.09 10.57
N THR A 29 0.76 -23.10 10.04
CA THR A 29 0.44 -23.76 8.78
C THR A 29 1.11 -23.08 7.60
N ASP A 30 1.12 -21.73 7.56
CA ASP A 30 1.79 -20.96 6.52
C ASP A 30 3.29 -21.26 6.46
N TYR A 31 3.95 -21.33 7.62
CA TYR A 31 5.36 -21.71 7.71
C TYR A 31 5.63 -23.09 7.07
N ILE A 32 4.82 -24.09 7.41
CA ILE A 32 4.98 -25.44 6.87
C ILE A 32 4.81 -25.44 5.35
N VAL A 33 3.82 -24.73 4.85
CA VAL A 33 3.56 -24.60 3.40
C VAL A 33 4.72 -23.87 2.72
N ASP A 34 5.17 -22.74 3.25
CA ASP A 34 6.25 -21.95 2.67
C ASP A 34 7.56 -22.74 2.61
N MET A 35 7.90 -23.48 3.68
CA MET A 35 9.09 -24.33 3.72
C MET A 35 8.99 -25.48 2.73
N HIS A 36 7.81 -26.10 2.60
CA HIS A 36 7.59 -27.21 1.67
C HIS A 36 7.67 -26.77 0.20
N VAL A 37 7.14 -25.60 -0.12
CA VAL A 37 7.14 -25.03 -1.48
C VAL A 37 8.50 -24.38 -1.85
N GLY A 38 9.38 -24.18 -0.88
CA GLY A 38 10.66 -23.51 -1.08
C GLY A 38 10.59 -21.95 -1.09
N ASN A 39 9.47 -21.39 -0.60
CA ASN A 39 9.31 -19.97 -0.41
C ASN A 39 9.58 -19.52 1.03
N GLY A 40 9.87 -20.45 1.95
CA GLY A 40 10.19 -20.18 3.34
C GLY A 40 11.68 -20.00 3.56
N PHE A 41 12.04 -19.08 4.46
CA PHE A 41 13.41 -18.80 4.88
C PHE A 41 13.48 -18.53 6.37
N ASP A 42 14.29 -19.32 7.10
CA ASP A 42 14.48 -19.11 8.55
C ASP A 42 15.50 -18.01 8.80
N ILE A 43 15.08 -16.97 9.51
CA ILE A 43 15.94 -15.86 9.94
C ILE A 43 16.54 -16.24 11.31
N THR A 44 17.84 -16.58 11.29
CA THR A 44 18.59 -17.01 12.47
C THR A 44 19.72 -16.07 12.86
N GLU A 45 19.94 -15.02 12.07
CA GLU A 45 20.97 -14.02 12.30
C GLU A 45 20.37 -12.61 12.34
N PRO A 46 20.93 -11.71 13.19
CA PRO A 46 20.47 -10.32 13.22
C PRO A 46 20.93 -9.55 12.00
N ALA A 47 20.19 -8.51 11.62
CA ALA A 47 20.74 -7.47 10.76
C ALA A 47 21.59 -6.53 11.62
N SER A 48 22.91 -6.52 11.42
CA SER A 48 23.80 -5.58 12.11
C SER A 48 23.84 -4.22 11.40
N ARG A 49 24.12 -3.14 12.14
CA ARG A 49 24.35 -1.81 11.56
C ARG A 49 25.85 -1.63 11.28
N LYS A 50 26.22 -1.36 10.04
CA LYS A 50 27.53 -0.78 9.73
C LYS A 50 27.57 0.72 10.05
N VAL A 51 28.79 1.27 10.16
CA VAL A 51 29.16 2.62 10.62
C VAL A 51 28.39 3.78 9.92
N LYS A 52 27.72 3.56 8.79
CA LYS A 52 26.94 4.56 8.05
C LYS A 52 25.41 4.29 8.02
N GLY A 53 24.91 3.42 8.91
CA GLY A 53 23.45 3.18 8.96
C GLY A 53 22.91 2.15 7.96
N VAL A 54 23.73 1.62 7.09
CA VAL A 54 23.38 0.52 6.19
C VAL A 54 23.41 -0.79 6.97
N PRO A 55 22.36 -1.63 6.93
CA PRO A 55 22.38 -2.93 7.61
C PRO A 55 23.45 -3.83 6.99
N GLU A 56 24.21 -4.51 7.82
CA GLU A 56 25.11 -5.54 7.35
C GLU A 56 24.30 -6.74 6.87
N LYS A 57 24.61 -7.19 5.65
CA LYS A 57 23.95 -8.35 5.05
C LYS A 57 24.58 -9.62 5.63
N THR A 58 23.87 -10.24 6.54
CA THR A 58 24.23 -11.57 7.07
C THR A 58 23.63 -12.65 6.20
N LEU A 59 24.17 -13.87 6.24
CA LEU A 59 23.72 -14.96 5.36
C LEU A 59 22.27 -15.39 5.66
N TYR A 60 21.92 -15.47 6.94
CA TYR A 60 20.59 -15.90 7.41
C TYR A 60 19.83 -14.79 8.14
N GLY A 61 20.12 -13.53 7.82
CA GLY A 61 19.46 -12.36 8.40
C GLY A 61 18.29 -11.84 7.56
N SER A 62 17.60 -10.86 8.11
CA SER A 62 16.43 -10.24 7.47
C SER A 62 16.77 -9.44 6.20
N HIS A 63 18.04 -9.13 5.95
CA HIS A 63 18.59 -8.50 4.74
C HIS A 63 19.50 -9.44 3.95
N SER A 64 19.36 -10.73 4.18
CA SER A 64 20.11 -11.75 3.47
C SER A 64 19.74 -11.76 1.97
N ARG A 65 20.73 -12.02 1.12
CA ARG A 65 20.52 -12.26 -0.30
C ARG A 65 19.67 -13.50 -0.58
N LEU A 66 19.67 -14.46 0.34
CA LEU A 66 18.80 -15.64 0.30
C LEU A 66 17.33 -15.27 0.47
N PHE A 67 17.06 -14.31 1.35
CA PHE A 67 15.72 -13.89 1.70
C PHE A 67 15.19 -12.77 0.80
N GLY A 68 16.04 -11.87 0.35
CA GLY A 68 15.64 -10.78 -0.53
C GLY A 68 16.84 -10.23 -1.27
N THR A 69 16.74 -10.08 -2.57
CA THR A 69 17.77 -9.44 -3.35
C THR A 69 17.71 -7.94 -3.12
N ASP A 70 18.79 -7.38 -2.58
CA ASP A 70 19.07 -5.98 -2.76
C ASP A 70 19.66 -5.79 -4.16
N PHE A 71 18.98 -5.00 -4.96
CA PHE A 71 19.51 -4.53 -6.25
C PHE A 71 20.50 -3.36 -6.09
N ASP A 72 21.19 -3.26 -4.99
CA ASP A 72 22.27 -2.28 -4.80
C ASP A 72 23.51 -2.57 -5.68
N ASP A 73 23.37 -3.39 -6.69
CA ASP A 73 24.48 -3.71 -7.54
C ASP A 73 24.48 -2.78 -8.75
N GLU A 74 25.40 -1.83 -8.71
CA GLU A 74 25.85 -1.04 -9.87
C GLU A 74 26.34 -1.91 -11.04
N ASP A 75 26.40 -3.24 -10.84
CA ASP A 75 27.14 -4.17 -11.70
C ASP A 75 26.32 -4.93 -12.75
N GLY A 76 25.05 -4.69 -12.89
CA GLY A 76 24.26 -5.18 -14.02
C GLY A 76 23.90 -6.67 -14.04
N TYR A 77 23.31 -7.11 -15.13
CA TYR A 77 22.66 -8.41 -15.36
C TYR A 77 23.54 -9.65 -15.11
N ALA A 78 24.85 -9.55 -15.24
CA ALA A 78 25.78 -10.66 -15.07
C ALA A 78 25.90 -11.13 -13.61
N GLU A 79 25.58 -10.28 -12.65
CA GLU A 79 25.64 -10.61 -11.22
C GLU A 79 24.39 -11.25 -10.65
N LEU A 80 23.34 -11.38 -11.44
CA LEU A 80 22.11 -12.08 -11.04
C LEU A 80 22.32 -13.59 -10.87
N TYR A 81 23.43 -14.14 -11.41
CA TYR A 81 23.84 -15.53 -11.21
C TYR A 81 24.98 -15.57 -10.20
N ARG A 82 24.71 -16.00 -8.99
CA ARG A 82 25.72 -16.09 -7.91
C ARG A 82 25.33 -17.07 -6.83
N CYS A 83 26.33 -17.50 -6.06
CA CYS A 83 26.10 -18.22 -4.80
C CYS A 83 25.62 -17.26 -3.70
N ASN A 84 25.16 -17.80 -2.59
CA ASN A 84 24.58 -17.00 -1.50
C ASN A 84 25.53 -15.98 -0.87
N CYS A 85 26.82 -16.33 -0.72
CA CYS A 85 27.83 -15.41 -0.19
C CYS A 85 28.35 -14.42 -1.26
N GLY A 86 28.06 -14.65 -2.54
CA GLY A 86 28.55 -13.83 -3.66
C GLY A 86 30.01 -14.10 -4.05
N HIS A 87 30.66 -15.14 -3.51
CA HIS A 87 32.03 -15.53 -3.87
C HIS A 87 32.10 -16.00 -5.33
N LEU A 88 31.20 -16.91 -5.73
CA LEU A 88 31.03 -17.32 -7.12
C LEU A 88 29.94 -16.49 -7.80
N LYS A 89 30.28 -15.88 -8.94
CA LYS A 89 29.40 -14.99 -9.71
C LYS A 89 29.47 -15.28 -11.20
N GLY A 90 28.35 -15.14 -11.89
CA GLY A 90 28.24 -15.18 -13.34
C GLY A 90 27.52 -16.41 -13.89
N THR A 91 26.87 -16.23 -15.04
CA THR A 91 26.07 -17.27 -15.72
C THR A 91 26.88 -18.52 -16.11
N ARG A 92 28.21 -18.38 -16.28
CA ARG A 92 29.08 -19.51 -16.63
C ARG A 92 29.27 -20.52 -15.48
N LEU A 93 29.00 -20.08 -14.25
CA LEU A 93 29.18 -20.89 -13.04
C LEU A 93 27.83 -21.44 -12.54
N GLU A 94 26.76 -21.30 -13.33
CA GLU A 94 25.44 -21.80 -12.96
C GLU A 94 25.49 -23.30 -12.62
N GLY A 95 25.02 -23.64 -11.41
CA GLY A 95 25.04 -25.00 -10.86
C GLY A 95 26.30 -25.38 -10.12
N GLU A 96 27.39 -24.60 -10.17
CA GLU A 96 28.59 -24.88 -9.38
C GLU A 96 28.35 -24.55 -7.89
N VAL A 97 28.83 -25.45 -7.00
CA VAL A 97 28.68 -25.30 -5.56
C VAL A 97 29.83 -24.47 -4.99
N CYS A 98 29.48 -23.39 -4.31
CA CYS A 98 30.48 -22.52 -3.68
C CYS A 98 31.17 -23.21 -2.51
N PRO A 99 32.52 -23.19 -2.46
CA PRO A 99 33.27 -23.81 -1.36
C PRO A 99 33.13 -23.08 -0.01
N GLU A 100 32.75 -21.80 -0.01
CA GLU A 100 32.61 -21.01 1.21
C GLU A 100 31.21 -21.12 1.86
N CYS A 101 30.15 -21.11 1.06
CA CYS A 101 28.79 -21.12 1.58
C CYS A 101 28.01 -22.39 1.25
N ASN A 102 28.62 -23.32 0.54
CA ASN A 102 28.07 -24.62 0.15
C ASN A 102 26.71 -24.53 -0.59
N THR A 103 26.48 -23.42 -1.32
CA THR A 103 25.28 -23.21 -2.12
C THR A 103 25.60 -23.15 -3.60
N PRO A 104 24.74 -23.67 -4.48
CA PRO A 104 24.96 -23.60 -5.91
C PRO A 104 24.80 -22.17 -6.43
N VAL A 105 25.53 -21.82 -7.47
CA VAL A 105 25.29 -20.59 -8.24
C VAL A 105 24.00 -20.74 -9.02
N GLN A 106 23.06 -19.88 -8.73
CA GLN A 106 21.74 -19.89 -9.38
C GLN A 106 21.27 -18.46 -9.64
N TYR A 107 20.25 -18.34 -10.49
CA TYR A 107 19.62 -17.06 -10.75
C TYR A 107 18.97 -16.52 -9.48
N ILE A 108 19.42 -15.35 -9.05
CA ILE A 108 18.91 -14.67 -7.84
C ILE A 108 17.94 -13.56 -8.30
N GLY A 109 16.91 -13.91 -9.02
CA GLY A 109 15.81 -13.01 -9.30
C GLY A 109 15.01 -12.71 -8.03
N VAL A 110 14.41 -11.52 -7.95
CA VAL A 110 13.59 -11.13 -6.82
C VAL A 110 12.44 -12.11 -6.65
N ASN A 111 12.50 -12.93 -5.63
CA ASN A 111 11.37 -13.76 -5.25
C ASN A 111 10.51 -13.02 -4.21
N MET A 112 9.55 -12.21 -4.70
CA MET A 112 8.61 -11.49 -3.83
C MET A 112 7.70 -12.43 -3.03
N LYS A 113 7.63 -13.71 -3.39
CA LYS A 113 6.82 -14.72 -2.67
C LYS A 113 7.54 -15.28 -1.45
N MET A 114 8.83 -14.95 -1.29
CA MET A 114 9.63 -15.48 -0.19
C MET A 114 9.23 -14.83 1.12
N THR A 115 8.94 -15.64 2.12
CA THR A 115 8.62 -15.22 3.48
C THR A 115 9.74 -15.64 4.42
N GLY A 116 10.31 -14.68 5.16
CA GLY A 116 11.22 -14.98 6.24
C GLY A 116 10.46 -15.34 7.52
N TRP A 117 11.02 -16.22 8.33
CA TRP A 117 10.40 -16.66 9.56
C TRP A 117 11.35 -16.51 10.74
N ILE A 118 10.89 -15.87 11.82
CA ILE A 118 11.60 -15.82 13.08
C ILE A 118 10.80 -16.65 14.08
N SER A 119 11.41 -17.74 14.60
CA SER A 119 10.72 -18.76 15.36
C SER A 119 11.11 -18.75 16.83
N LEU A 120 10.13 -18.81 17.74
CA LEU A 120 10.31 -19.14 19.16
C LEU A 120 10.53 -20.65 19.34
N LEU A 121 11.28 -21.03 20.37
CA LEU A 121 11.41 -22.42 20.78
C LEU A 121 10.08 -22.99 21.28
N SER A 122 10.03 -24.32 21.35
CA SER A 122 8.84 -25.05 21.82
C SER A 122 8.45 -24.63 23.25
N GLY A 123 7.16 -24.40 23.44
CA GLY A 123 6.57 -24.03 24.72
C GLY A 123 6.32 -22.54 24.95
N GLN A 124 6.90 -21.68 24.13
CA GLN A 124 6.68 -20.24 24.17
C GLN A 124 5.77 -19.77 23.04
N TYR A 125 4.89 -18.82 23.31
CA TYR A 125 3.88 -18.33 22.37
C TYR A 125 3.64 -16.85 22.57
N PHE A 126 3.28 -16.17 21.50
CA PHE A 126 2.74 -14.83 21.52
C PHE A 126 1.32 -14.82 20.93
N ILE A 127 0.58 -13.74 21.11
CA ILE A 127 -0.79 -13.58 20.61
C ILE A 127 -0.73 -13.05 19.18
N HIS A 128 -1.45 -13.69 18.26
CA HIS A 128 -1.56 -13.24 16.89
C HIS A 128 -2.05 -11.77 16.82
N PRO A 129 -1.43 -10.86 16.03
CA PRO A 129 -1.76 -9.42 16.05
C PRO A 129 -3.22 -9.08 15.79
N ILE A 130 -3.89 -9.79 14.90
CA ILE A 130 -5.32 -9.59 14.64
C ILE A 130 -6.16 -10.04 15.84
N CYS A 131 -5.80 -11.17 16.46
CA CYS A 131 -6.47 -11.63 17.68
C CYS A 131 -6.23 -10.68 18.85
N TYR A 132 -5.05 -10.05 18.90
CA TYR A 132 -4.74 -9.01 19.88
C TYR A 132 -5.72 -7.83 19.77
N LEU A 133 -6.02 -7.38 18.55
CA LEU A 133 -7.01 -6.32 18.31
C LEU A 133 -8.44 -6.74 18.73
N LEU A 134 -8.81 -8.00 18.49
CA LEU A 134 -10.12 -8.53 18.94
C LEU A 134 -10.21 -8.60 20.46
N LEU A 135 -9.11 -8.91 21.15
CA LEU A 135 -9.04 -8.90 22.61
C LEU A 135 -9.09 -7.47 23.17
N GLU A 136 -8.42 -6.50 22.55
CA GLU A 136 -8.56 -5.08 22.90
C GLU A 136 -10.00 -4.57 22.69
N ASP A 137 -10.68 -5.01 21.63
CA ASP A 137 -12.09 -4.66 21.43
C ASP A 137 -13.00 -5.29 22.49
N LEU A 138 -12.74 -6.52 22.90
CA LEU A 138 -13.53 -7.23 23.91
C LEU A 138 -13.39 -6.58 25.29
N MET A 139 -12.16 -6.35 25.76
CA MET A 139 -11.85 -6.00 27.15
C MET A 139 -11.63 -4.51 27.41
N SER A 140 -11.26 -3.74 26.50
CA SER A 140 -10.57 -2.45 26.46
C SER A 140 -9.05 -2.61 26.45
N LYS A 141 -8.40 -1.63 25.83
CA LYS A 141 -6.93 -1.66 25.68
C LYS A 141 -6.20 -1.72 27.03
N ASN A 142 -6.65 -0.92 27.99
CA ASN A 142 -5.99 -0.84 29.31
C ASN A 142 -6.17 -2.13 30.10
N GLU A 143 -7.40 -2.64 30.17
CA GLU A 143 -7.71 -3.90 30.87
C GLU A 143 -6.92 -5.08 30.28
N PHE A 144 -6.84 -5.18 28.97
CA PHE A 144 -6.12 -6.26 28.31
C PHE A 144 -4.61 -6.18 28.56
N VAL A 145 -4.02 -4.98 28.45
CA VAL A 145 -2.60 -4.76 28.73
C VAL A 145 -2.27 -5.12 30.19
N GLU A 146 -3.14 -4.76 31.15
CA GLU A 146 -2.98 -5.10 32.55
C GLU A 146 -3.02 -6.61 32.82
N ILE A 147 -3.76 -7.38 32.04
CA ILE A 147 -3.81 -8.84 32.14
C ILE A 147 -2.53 -9.48 31.64
N ILE A 148 -2.06 -9.09 30.44
CA ILE A 148 -0.91 -9.72 29.76
C ILE A 148 0.44 -9.22 30.27
N LYS A 149 0.48 -8.04 30.88
CA LYS A 149 1.69 -7.54 31.54
C LYS A 149 1.93 -8.35 32.82
N PHE A 150 3.10 -8.97 32.91
CA PHE A 150 3.46 -9.70 34.12
C PHE A 150 3.73 -8.71 35.27
N ASP A 151 2.88 -8.72 36.29
CA ASP A 151 2.98 -7.84 37.46
C ASP A 151 2.57 -8.60 38.72
N MET A 152 3.47 -9.50 39.16
CA MET A 152 3.30 -10.33 40.36
C MET A 152 4.34 -9.99 41.42
N ASP A 153 3.99 -10.17 42.67
CA ASP A 153 4.91 -10.00 43.79
C ASP A 153 5.66 -11.28 44.09
N ILE A 154 6.94 -11.15 44.50
CA ILE A 154 7.73 -12.26 44.99
C ILE A 154 7.78 -12.15 46.51
N THR A 155 7.25 -13.15 47.18
CA THR A 155 7.33 -13.23 48.63
C THR A 155 8.79 -13.44 49.11
N ARG A 156 9.07 -13.18 50.40
CA ARG A 156 10.40 -13.43 51.00
C ARG A 156 10.87 -14.87 50.84
N ASN A 157 9.94 -15.81 50.68
CA ASN A 157 10.24 -17.24 50.48
C ASN A 157 10.43 -17.59 49.00
N GLY A 158 10.44 -16.62 48.10
CA GLY A 158 10.62 -16.81 46.65
C GLY A 158 9.36 -17.22 45.87
N ASN A 159 8.20 -17.34 46.51
CA ASN A 159 6.94 -17.68 45.84
C ASN A 159 6.38 -16.50 45.10
N ILE A 160 5.87 -16.73 43.87
CA ILE A 160 5.18 -15.73 43.05
C ILE A 160 3.74 -15.66 43.52
N VAL A 161 3.28 -14.47 43.93
CA VAL A 161 1.91 -14.23 44.40
C VAL A 161 1.27 -13.11 43.57
N GLN A 162 0.04 -13.32 43.12
CA GLN A 162 -0.74 -12.32 42.39
C GLN A 162 -1.10 -11.15 43.32
N LYS A 163 -0.92 -9.93 42.83
CA LYS A 163 -1.34 -8.71 43.53
C LYS A 163 -2.87 -8.65 43.66
N GLU A 164 -3.33 -8.13 44.80
CA GLU A 164 -4.78 -7.86 44.95
C GLU A 164 -5.24 -6.79 43.97
N HIS A 165 -6.16 -7.16 43.09
CA HIS A 165 -6.75 -6.27 42.10
C HIS A 165 -8.23 -6.59 41.86
N LYS A 166 -8.99 -5.61 41.34
CA LYS A 166 -10.41 -5.79 41.01
C LYS A 166 -10.64 -6.84 39.91
N ASN A 167 -9.72 -6.95 38.99
CA ASN A 167 -9.70 -7.99 37.94
C ASN A 167 -8.98 -9.22 38.48
N PRO A 168 -9.59 -10.41 38.53
CA PRO A 168 -8.98 -11.62 39.03
C PRO A 168 -7.83 -12.15 38.17
N PHE A 169 -7.69 -11.61 36.95
CA PHE A 169 -6.64 -11.97 35.99
C PHE A 169 -5.58 -10.89 35.83
N TYR A 170 -5.52 -9.92 36.74
CA TYR A 170 -4.51 -8.88 36.72
C TYR A 170 -3.09 -9.44 36.81
N GLY A 171 -2.20 -8.97 35.94
CA GLY A 171 -0.76 -9.22 36.03
C GLY A 171 -0.29 -10.65 35.80
N ILE A 172 -1.12 -11.51 35.19
CA ILE A 172 -0.78 -12.94 35.04
C ILE A 172 0.28 -13.23 33.99
N GLY A 173 0.49 -12.32 33.04
CA GLY A 173 1.42 -12.53 31.91
C GLY A 173 0.85 -13.37 30.77
N ILE A 174 1.60 -13.47 29.66
CA ILE A 174 1.14 -14.12 28.42
C ILE A 174 1.03 -15.64 28.57
N THR A 175 1.99 -16.27 29.24
CA THR A 175 1.96 -17.73 29.41
C THR A 175 0.77 -18.19 30.23
N ALA A 176 0.48 -17.52 31.36
CA ALA A 176 -0.67 -17.82 32.19
C ALA A 176 -1.99 -17.43 31.50
N PHE A 177 -2.01 -16.32 30.75
CA PHE A 177 -3.13 -15.93 29.92
C PHE A 177 -3.52 -17.06 28.94
N ARG A 178 -2.53 -17.66 28.25
CA ARG A 178 -2.79 -18.79 27.37
C ARG A 178 -3.36 -20.00 28.10
N LYS A 179 -2.78 -20.35 29.25
CA LYS A 179 -3.22 -21.52 30.04
C LYS A 179 -4.65 -21.35 30.58
N ARG A 180 -5.01 -20.13 31.00
CA ARG A 180 -6.30 -19.81 31.61
C ARG A 180 -7.27 -19.15 30.63
N PHE A 181 -7.02 -19.21 29.33
CA PHE A 181 -7.79 -18.52 28.31
C PHE A 181 -9.30 -18.81 28.38
N MET A 182 -9.69 -20.07 28.49
CA MET A 182 -11.09 -20.48 28.56
C MET A 182 -11.78 -19.96 29.83
N GLU A 183 -11.08 -19.91 30.97
CA GLU A 183 -11.59 -19.35 32.19
C GLU A 183 -11.84 -17.83 32.07
N ILE A 184 -10.91 -17.12 31.42
CA ILE A 184 -11.03 -15.70 31.15
C ILE A 184 -12.22 -15.43 30.21
N MET A 185 -12.37 -16.24 29.16
CA MET A 185 -13.51 -16.09 28.24
C MET A 185 -14.85 -16.36 28.93
N ALA A 186 -14.92 -17.37 29.80
CA ALA A 186 -16.11 -17.65 30.61
C ALA A 186 -16.47 -16.48 31.52
N TYR A 187 -15.50 -15.88 32.21
CA TYR A 187 -15.69 -14.68 33.00
C TYR A 187 -16.27 -13.51 32.19
N HIS A 188 -15.68 -13.23 31.00
CA HIS A 188 -16.15 -12.16 30.15
C HIS A 188 -17.53 -12.45 29.53
N MET A 189 -17.89 -13.70 29.29
CA MET A 189 -19.24 -14.09 28.88
C MET A 189 -20.27 -13.71 29.95
N GLU A 190 -19.95 -13.96 31.22
CA GLU A 190 -20.83 -13.61 32.32
C GLU A 190 -21.01 -12.11 32.49
N VAL A 191 -19.92 -11.38 32.51
CA VAL A 191 -19.90 -9.91 32.66
C VAL A 191 -20.64 -9.23 31.49
N ARG A 192 -20.60 -9.77 30.30
CA ARG A 192 -21.14 -9.15 29.07
C ARG A 192 -22.37 -9.87 28.49
N LYS A 193 -23.12 -10.62 29.32
CA LYS A 193 -24.31 -11.40 28.87
C LYS A 193 -25.32 -10.60 28.03
N LYS A 194 -25.43 -9.29 28.24
CA LYS A 194 -26.38 -8.42 27.52
C LYS A 194 -25.84 -7.87 26.19
N ASP A 195 -24.56 -7.95 25.93
CA ASP A 195 -23.94 -7.41 24.72
C ASP A 195 -23.72 -8.51 23.66
N LYS A 196 -24.71 -8.62 22.76
CA LYS A 196 -24.67 -9.60 21.65
C LYS A 196 -23.46 -9.46 20.73
N LYS A 197 -22.90 -8.23 20.57
CA LYS A 197 -21.72 -8.00 19.73
C LYS A 197 -20.48 -8.59 20.40
N LYS A 198 -20.28 -8.31 21.68
CA LYS A 198 -19.16 -8.84 22.45
C LYS A 198 -19.20 -10.36 22.57
N LEU A 199 -20.40 -10.94 22.74
CA LEU A 199 -20.56 -12.41 22.74
C LEU A 199 -20.14 -13.05 21.41
N LYS A 200 -20.40 -12.41 20.27
CA LYS A 200 -19.90 -12.90 18.96
C LYS A 200 -18.38 -12.87 18.90
N VAL A 201 -17.75 -11.81 19.44
CA VAL A 201 -16.27 -11.70 19.50
C VAL A 201 -15.69 -12.80 20.37
N ILE A 202 -16.31 -13.08 21.54
CA ILE A 202 -15.86 -14.16 22.44
C ILE A 202 -15.93 -15.51 21.72
N ASN A 203 -17.06 -15.83 21.08
CA ASN A 203 -17.21 -17.09 20.36
C ASN A 203 -16.16 -17.22 19.23
N LYS A 204 -15.88 -16.14 18.52
CA LYS A 204 -14.82 -16.13 17.50
C LYS A 204 -13.42 -16.33 18.09
N LEU A 205 -13.13 -15.73 19.24
CA LEU A 205 -11.85 -15.92 19.93
C LEU A 205 -11.68 -17.36 20.45
N ILE A 206 -12.76 -18.00 20.91
CA ILE A 206 -12.75 -19.42 21.31
C ILE A 206 -12.47 -20.31 20.07
N GLU A 207 -13.14 -20.07 18.96
CA GLU A 207 -12.88 -20.78 17.70
C GLU A 207 -11.41 -20.64 17.27
N LEU A 208 -10.84 -19.43 17.36
CA LEU A 208 -9.43 -19.17 17.02
C LEU A 208 -8.44 -19.82 18.01
N TYR A 209 -8.85 -20.00 19.27
CA TYR A 209 -8.08 -20.74 20.25
C TYR A 209 -8.08 -22.25 19.94
N ASP A 210 -9.24 -22.82 19.66
CA ASP A 210 -9.40 -24.25 19.36
C ASP A 210 -8.68 -24.64 18.05
N THR A 211 -8.66 -23.74 17.05
CA THR A 211 -7.92 -23.94 15.80
C THR A 211 -6.41 -23.64 15.90
N GLY A 212 -5.93 -23.16 17.05
CA GLY A 212 -4.51 -22.85 17.26
C GLY A 212 -4.05 -21.50 16.71
N VAL A 213 -4.92 -20.75 16.03
CA VAL A 213 -4.57 -19.47 15.38
C VAL A 213 -4.31 -18.35 16.38
N LEU A 214 -4.94 -18.40 17.56
CA LEU A 214 -4.85 -17.33 18.56
C LEU A 214 -3.43 -17.15 19.09
N PHE A 215 -2.69 -18.25 19.31
CA PHE A 215 -1.33 -18.24 19.87
C PHE A 215 -0.35 -18.82 18.86
N GLN A 216 0.63 -18.02 18.48
CA GLN A 216 1.60 -18.34 17.45
C GLN A 216 3.01 -18.38 18.02
N ARG A 217 3.93 -19.11 17.36
CA ARG A 217 5.35 -19.17 17.72
C ARG A 217 6.26 -18.54 16.66
N ARG A 218 5.74 -18.30 15.46
CA ARG A 218 6.51 -17.84 14.32
C ARG A 218 5.99 -16.50 13.83
N VAL A 219 6.91 -15.59 13.53
CA VAL A 219 6.59 -14.27 13.00
C VAL A 219 6.98 -14.24 11.53
N PRO A 220 6.03 -14.01 10.61
CA PRO A 220 6.33 -13.85 9.19
C PRO A 220 6.96 -12.47 8.93
N ILE A 221 8.06 -12.47 8.19
CA ILE A 221 8.79 -11.28 7.75
C ILE A 221 8.72 -11.24 6.23
N PHE A 222 8.21 -10.17 5.67
CA PHE A 222 8.18 -10.00 4.22
C PHE A 222 9.57 -9.74 3.66
N SER A 223 9.78 -10.10 2.38
CA SER A 223 10.99 -9.78 1.64
C SER A 223 11.32 -8.28 1.73
N SER A 224 12.60 -7.94 1.70
CA SER A 224 13.08 -6.54 1.73
C SER A 224 12.45 -5.67 0.65
N MET A 225 12.13 -6.25 -0.50
CA MET A 225 11.44 -5.58 -1.62
C MET A 225 10.00 -5.17 -1.32
N LEU A 226 9.32 -5.85 -0.40
CA LEU A 226 7.95 -5.52 0.02
C LEU A 226 7.92 -4.63 1.28
N ARG A 227 9.08 -4.33 1.84
CA ARG A 227 9.23 -3.42 2.98
C ARG A 227 9.49 -2.03 2.43
N ASP A 228 8.59 -1.09 2.72
CA ASP A 228 8.67 0.30 2.24
C ASP A 228 10.00 0.94 2.69
N SER A 229 10.92 1.08 1.75
CA SER A 229 12.12 1.89 1.88
C SER A 229 11.82 3.25 1.24
N LYS A 230 11.28 4.18 2.00
CA LYS A 230 11.31 5.59 1.57
C LYS A 230 12.77 6.03 1.54
N ILE A 231 13.40 5.85 0.39
CA ILE A 231 14.72 6.37 0.09
C ILE A 231 14.57 7.88 -0.06
N THR A 232 14.80 8.61 1.01
CA THR A 232 15.09 10.05 0.89
C THR A 232 16.57 10.18 0.53
N SER A 233 16.85 10.92 -0.50
CA SER A 233 18.09 11.01 -1.30
C SER A 233 19.37 11.41 -0.56
N GLU A 234 19.40 11.57 0.75
CA GLU A 234 20.62 12.02 1.47
C GLU A 234 21.00 11.24 2.72
N GLN A 235 20.16 10.35 3.21
CA GLN A 235 20.53 9.52 4.36
C GLN A 235 19.80 8.18 4.26
N PHE A 236 20.56 7.08 4.11
CA PHE A 236 20.06 5.72 4.29
C PHE A 236 19.63 5.52 5.74
N PHE A 237 18.42 5.96 6.08
CA PHE A 237 17.81 5.60 7.35
C PHE A 237 17.39 4.13 7.26
N PHE A 238 17.79 3.40 8.28
CA PHE A 238 17.24 2.08 8.54
C PHE A 238 15.72 2.23 8.67
N PRO A 239 14.90 1.62 7.78
CA PRO A 239 13.46 1.79 7.80
C PRO A 239 12.89 1.48 9.18
N THR A 240 11.84 2.18 9.59
CA THR A 240 11.22 1.95 10.91
C THR A 240 10.75 0.52 11.09
N ILE A 241 10.32 -0.13 10.00
CA ILE A 241 9.92 -1.54 9.97
C ILE A 241 11.10 -2.48 10.29
N ASP A 242 12.29 -2.21 9.74
CA ASP A 242 13.46 -3.04 9.99
C ASP A 242 13.99 -2.91 11.42
N LYS A 243 13.86 -1.73 12.02
CA LYS A 243 14.13 -1.57 13.46
C LYS A 243 13.23 -2.45 14.30
N LYS A 244 11.94 -2.56 13.95
CA LYS A 244 10.99 -3.44 14.64
C LYS A 244 11.30 -4.91 14.43
N ILE A 245 11.69 -5.30 13.21
CA ILE A 245 12.13 -6.67 12.91
C ILE A 245 13.34 -7.03 13.76
N ASN A 246 14.34 -6.16 13.85
CA ASN A 246 15.50 -6.39 14.71
C ASN A 246 15.16 -6.47 16.19
N MET A 247 14.21 -5.67 16.66
CA MET A 247 13.70 -5.74 18.02
C MET A 247 13.00 -7.08 18.28
N ILE A 248 12.17 -7.55 17.35
CA ILE A 248 11.51 -8.86 17.40
C ILE A 248 12.58 -9.97 17.46
N TYR A 249 13.54 -9.91 16.54
CA TYR A 249 14.65 -10.87 16.52
C TYR A 249 15.41 -10.91 17.86
N SER A 250 15.76 -9.74 18.40
CA SER A 250 16.49 -9.64 19.66
C SER A 250 15.73 -10.26 20.84
N GLN A 251 14.42 -10.01 20.94
CA GLN A 251 13.59 -10.61 21.99
C GLN A 251 13.47 -12.13 21.83
N ILE A 252 13.30 -12.61 20.61
CA ILE A 252 13.24 -14.05 20.32
C ILE A 252 14.60 -14.71 20.59
N ALA A 253 15.70 -14.08 20.21
CA ALA A 253 17.05 -14.57 20.50
C ALA A 253 17.31 -14.71 22.02
N LEU A 254 16.84 -13.74 22.81
CA LEU A 254 16.89 -13.80 24.26
C LEU A 254 16.08 -14.99 24.81
N LEU A 255 14.84 -15.15 24.34
CA LEU A 255 13.94 -16.23 24.78
C LEU A 255 14.46 -17.61 24.37
N ASN A 256 15.11 -17.71 23.22
CA ASN A 256 15.70 -18.94 22.70
C ASN A 256 17.09 -19.24 23.29
N GLY A 257 17.66 -18.33 24.08
CA GLY A 257 19.01 -18.47 24.61
C GLY A 257 20.11 -18.36 23.54
N TRP A 258 19.81 -17.74 22.39
CA TRP A 258 20.84 -17.49 21.39
C TRP A 258 21.80 -16.40 21.87
N LYS A 259 23.07 -16.49 21.50
CA LYS A 259 24.05 -15.46 21.88
C LYS A 259 23.63 -14.12 21.30
N SER A 260 23.33 -13.15 22.17
CA SER A 260 23.06 -11.79 21.77
C SER A 260 24.26 -11.21 21.04
N TYR A 261 24.05 -10.69 19.82
CA TYR A 261 25.10 -9.96 19.11
C TYR A 261 25.23 -8.59 19.82
N SER A 262 26.34 -8.45 20.60
CA SER A 262 26.64 -7.25 21.37
C SER A 262 26.71 -6.02 20.47
N GLY A 263 25.74 -5.14 20.55
CA GLY A 263 25.77 -3.86 19.83
C GLY A 263 24.44 -3.17 19.58
N ILE A 264 23.30 -3.87 19.74
CA ILE A 264 21.99 -3.32 19.37
C ILE A 264 21.36 -2.52 20.52
N ASP A 265 21.57 -2.89 21.77
CA ASP A 265 21.07 -2.09 22.89
C ASP A 265 21.83 -2.33 24.20
N LYS A 266 22.74 -1.42 24.55
CA LYS A 266 23.45 -1.42 25.84
C LYS A 266 22.51 -1.39 27.07
N LYS A 267 21.25 -0.98 26.88
CA LYS A 267 20.22 -1.00 27.91
C LYS A 267 19.63 -2.39 28.13
N LEU A 268 19.41 -3.13 27.03
CA LEU A 268 18.94 -4.51 27.04
C LEU A 268 20.03 -5.44 27.58
N ASP A 269 21.30 -5.26 27.17
CA ASP A 269 22.43 -6.00 27.70
C ASP A 269 22.61 -5.79 29.22
N LYS A 270 22.42 -4.56 29.72
CA LYS A 270 22.47 -4.29 31.16
C LYS A 270 21.30 -4.90 31.93
N LEU A 271 20.10 -4.87 31.38
CA LEU A 271 18.93 -5.54 31.97
C LEU A 271 19.12 -7.05 31.95
N TYR A 272 19.65 -7.61 30.88
CA TYR A 272 19.92 -9.02 30.72
C TYR A 272 21.00 -9.51 31.69
N ILE A 273 22.14 -8.80 31.76
CA ILE A 273 23.23 -9.09 32.71
C ILE A 273 22.74 -8.98 34.15
N ASN A 274 21.92 -7.97 34.48
CA ASN A 274 21.38 -7.83 35.85
C ASN A 274 20.33 -8.89 36.20
N PHE A 275 19.56 -9.41 35.23
CA PHE A 275 18.56 -10.46 35.45
C PHE A 275 19.14 -11.86 35.49
N PHE A 276 20.14 -12.17 34.67
CA PHE A 276 20.76 -13.51 34.59
C PHE A 276 22.03 -13.67 35.42
N ALA A 277 22.75 -12.59 35.72
CA ALA A 277 23.94 -12.63 36.58
C ALA A 277 23.65 -12.85 38.08
N VAL A 278 22.38 -12.76 38.49
CA VAL A 278 21.96 -12.99 39.86
C VAL A 278 21.33 -14.38 39.97
N GLY A 279 22.15 -15.40 39.79
CA GLY A 279 22.09 -16.80 40.22
C GLY A 279 20.75 -17.47 40.58
N GLU A 280 20.62 -18.70 40.10
CA GLU A 280 20.03 -19.89 40.74
C GLU A 280 18.58 -19.96 41.21
N ASN A 281 17.70 -18.95 40.97
CA ASN A 281 16.30 -19.08 41.30
C ASN A 281 15.43 -19.21 40.03
N GLU A 282 14.79 -20.37 39.83
CA GLU A 282 13.82 -20.63 38.76
C GLU A 282 12.75 -19.52 38.62
N ASN A 283 12.34 -18.92 39.72
CA ASN A 283 11.34 -17.83 39.74
C ASN A 283 11.83 -16.53 39.07
N LYS A 284 13.14 -16.24 39.13
CA LYS A 284 13.71 -15.06 38.45
C LYS A 284 13.79 -15.27 36.93
N SER A 285 14.05 -16.51 36.52
CA SER A 285 14.02 -16.91 35.11
C SER A 285 12.60 -16.79 34.53
N ILE A 286 11.57 -17.15 35.27
CA ILE A 286 10.15 -17.00 34.85
C ILE A 286 9.78 -15.52 34.67
N LEU A 287 10.19 -14.67 35.63
CA LEU A 287 9.96 -13.20 35.54
C LEU A 287 10.61 -12.59 34.30
N ALA A 288 11.87 -12.93 34.03
CA ALA A 288 12.61 -12.44 32.89
C ALA A 288 11.97 -12.89 31.57
N ASN A 289 11.55 -14.14 31.49
CA ASN A 289 10.90 -14.70 30.31
C ASN A 289 9.54 -14.05 30.05
N GLU A 290 8.69 -13.86 31.06
CA GLU A 290 7.39 -13.21 30.89
C GLU A 290 7.53 -11.73 30.51
N TYR A 291 8.49 -11.02 31.10
CA TYR A 291 8.78 -9.64 30.69
C TYR A 291 9.23 -9.56 29.23
N THR A 292 10.13 -10.45 28.83
CA THR A 292 10.64 -10.52 27.46
C THR A 292 9.53 -10.89 26.45
N LEU A 293 8.63 -11.81 26.81
CA LEU A 293 7.45 -12.15 26.01
C LEU A 293 6.50 -10.96 25.85
N TYR A 294 6.29 -10.20 26.93
CA TYR A 294 5.46 -8.99 26.86
C TYR A 294 6.06 -7.91 25.94
N GLU A 295 7.38 -7.68 26.05
CA GLU A 295 8.08 -6.76 25.13
C GLU A 295 8.05 -7.27 23.69
N LEU A 296 8.25 -8.57 23.45
CA LEU A 296 8.09 -9.19 22.16
C LEU A 296 6.70 -8.93 21.56
N GLN A 297 5.65 -9.12 22.36
CA GLN A 297 4.27 -8.86 21.94
C GLN A 297 4.07 -7.41 21.48
N LYS A 298 4.64 -6.44 22.19
CA LYS A 298 4.59 -5.03 21.81
C LYS A 298 5.27 -4.77 20.47
N TYR A 299 6.44 -5.37 20.24
CA TYR A 299 7.18 -5.20 18.97
C TYR A 299 6.47 -5.88 17.81
N ILE A 300 5.88 -7.07 18.01
CA ILE A 300 5.07 -7.76 17.01
C ILE A 300 3.85 -6.90 16.63
N LYS A 301 3.14 -6.36 17.65
CA LYS A 301 2.03 -5.44 17.38
C LYS A 301 2.48 -4.21 16.61
N ALA A 302 3.56 -3.57 17.02
CA ALA A 302 4.09 -2.38 16.36
C ALA A 302 4.57 -2.66 14.91
N TYR A 303 5.12 -3.85 14.65
CA TYR A 303 5.48 -4.31 13.31
C TYR A 303 4.23 -4.48 12.43
N TRP A 304 3.19 -5.13 12.97
CA TRP A 304 1.93 -5.33 12.26
C TRP A 304 1.20 -4.01 11.97
N ASP A 305 1.19 -3.09 12.92
CA ASP A 305 0.61 -1.76 12.75
C ASP A 305 1.29 -0.97 11.62
N GLU A 306 2.60 -1.13 11.44
CA GLU A 306 3.35 -0.51 10.34
C GLU A 306 2.98 -1.10 8.98
N ILE A 307 2.89 -2.45 8.91
CA ILE A 307 2.41 -3.14 7.69
C ILE A 307 0.99 -2.67 7.35
N TYR A 308 0.11 -2.62 8.35
CA TYR A 308 -1.27 -2.19 8.14
C TYR A 308 -1.38 -0.75 7.64
N LYS A 309 -0.52 0.15 8.14
CA LYS A 309 -0.42 1.52 7.62
C LYS A 309 0.06 1.56 6.16
N GLY A 310 1.03 0.73 5.81
CA GLY A 310 1.54 0.62 4.44
C GLY A 310 0.51 0.05 3.46
N ILE A 311 -0.41 -0.80 3.92
CA ILE A 311 -1.47 -1.38 3.09
C ILE A 311 -2.70 -0.46 3.03
N GLY A 312 -3.05 0.17 4.16
CA GLY A 312 -4.27 0.95 4.35
C GLY A 312 -4.12 2.43 4.02
N GLY A 313 -5.25 3.15 4.07
CA GLY A 313 -5.28 4.60 3.87
C GLY A 313 -5.26 5.04 2.40
N LYS A 314 -5.11 6.36 2.17
CA LYS A 314 -5.12 6.95 0.82
C LYS A 314 -3.83 6.67 0.04
N GLU A 315 -2.71 6.64 0.75
CA GLU A 315 -1.36 6.41 0.22
C GLU A 315 -0.92 4.94 0.39
N GLY A 316 -1.82 4.07 0.86
CA GLY A 316 -1.53 2.66 1.06
C GLY A 316 -1.52 1.87 -0.24
N LEU A 317 -0.78 0.77 -0.25
CA LEU A 317 -0.56 -0.10 -1.42
C LEU A 317 -1.86 -0.48 -2.15
N ILE A 318 -2.96 -0.73 -1.43
CA ILE A 318 -4.23 -1.11 -2.06
C ILE A 318 -4.82 0.07 -2.84
N LYS A 319 -4.90 1.27 -2.23
CA LYS A 319 -5.53 2.41 -2.90
C LYS A 319 -4.64 3.05 -3.93
N ASP A 320 -3.37 3.23 -3.65
CA ASP A 320 -2.43 3.89 -4.54
C ASP A 320 -1.84 2.94 -5.59
N GLY A 321 -1.43 1.72 -5.19
CA GLY A 321 -0.73 0.79 -6.07
C GLY A 321 -1.65 -0.17 -6.85
N ILE A 322 -2.81 -0.60 -6.28
CA ILE A 322 -3.69 -1.59 -6.91
C ILE A 322 -4.95 -0.94 -7.49
N MET A 323 -5.63 -0.08 -6.71
CA MET A 323 -6.86 0.58 -7.14
C MET A 323 -6.58 1.90 -7.86
N GLY A 324 -5.51 2.58 -7.51
CA GLY A 324 -5.06 3.82 -8.13
C GLY A 324 -4.22 3.53 -9.36
N GLY A 325 -4.85 3.41 -10.51
CA GLY A 325 -4.18 3.34 -11.81
C GLY A 325 -4.38 4.62 -12.59
N ARG A 326 -3.37 5.08 -13.31
CA ARG A 326 -3.55 6.14 -14.30
C ARG A 326 -4.39 5.61 -15.45
N VAL A 327 -5.48 6.29 -15.75
CA VAL A 327 -6.32 5.95 -16.92
C VAL A 327 -5.58 6.40 -18.19
N ASN A 328 -5.45 5.50 -19.16
CA ASN A 328 -4.83 5.83 -20.45
C ASN A 328 -5.65 6.90 -21.18
N PHE A 329 -4.97 7.72 -21.98
CA PHE A 329 -5.60 8.81 -22.74
C PHE A 329 -6.31 9.84 -21.86
N SER A 330 -5.77 10.08 -20.70
CA SER A 330 -6.22 11.07 -19.74
C SER A 330 -5.08 12.01 -19.35
N ALA A 331 -5.46 13.21 -18.94
CA ALA A 331 -4.54 14.21 -18.43
C ALA A 331 -5.21 14.99 -17.29
N ARG A 332 -4.42 15.76 -16.54
CA ARG A 332 -4.92 16.66 -15.50
C ARG A 332 -4.08 17.91 -15.47
N ASP A 333 -4.73 19.06 -15.63
CA ASP A 333 -4.01 20.32 -15.62
C ASP A 333 -4.79 21.49 -15.06
N VAL A 334 -4.08 22.61 -14.86
CA VAL A 334 -4.61 23.86 -14.33
C VAL A 334 -5.50 24.52 -15.38
N ILE A 335 -6.63 25.07 -14.95
CA ILE A 335 -7.58 25.78 -15.81
C ILE A 335 -7.25 27.26 -15.90
N VAL A 336 -7.44 27.82 -17.11
CA VAL A 336 -7.28 29.24 -17.40
C VAL A 336 -8.49 29.72 -18.20
N PRO A 337 -8.98 30.96 -18.00
CA PRO A 337 -10.10 31.48 -18.74
C PRO A 337 -9.72 31.78 -20.19
N ASP A 338 -10.64 31.46 -21.12
CA ASP A 338 -10.58 31.96 -22.50
C ASP A 338 -11.98 32.47 -22.96
N PRO A 339 -12.15 33.77 -23.07
CA PRO A 339 -13.45 34.36 -23.46
C PRO A 339 -13.80 34.15 -24.93
N THR A 340 -12.87 33.71 -25.77
CA THR A 340 -13.11 33.47 -27.20
C THR A 340 -13.79 32.12 -27.45
N LEU A 341 -13.77 31.21 -26.49
CA LEU A 341 -14.33 29.88 -26.60
C LEU A 341 -15.87 29.87 -26.50
N LYS A 342 -16.50 29.06 -27.32
CA LYS A 342 -17.92 28.71 -27.13
C LYS A 342 -18.07 27.83 -25.91
N CYS A 343 -19.24 27.79 -25.29
CA CYS A 343 -19.46 27.05 -24.03
C CYS A 343 -19.20 25.54 -24.10
N ASN A 344 -19.02 24.99 -25.29
CA ASN A 344 -18.71 23.58 -25.53
C ASN A 344 -17.33 23.35 -26.19
N GLN A 345 -16.47 24.35 -26.21
CA GLN A 345 -15.12 24.27 -26.79
C GLN A 345 -14.06 24.46 -25.70
N ILE A 346 -12.92 23.87 -25.93
CA ILE A 346 -11.72 24.03 -25.09
C ILE A 346 -10.46 24.08 -25.96
N LYS A 347 -9.40 24.69 -25.45
CA LYS A 347 -8.04 24.57 -25.98
C LYS A 347 -7.16 23.85 -24.99
N VAL A 348 -6.26 23.05 -25.50
CA VAL A 348 -5.32 22.25 -24.68
C VAL A 348 -3.90 22.58 -25.05
N GLY A 349 -3.00 22.41 -24.10
CA GLY A 349 -1.57 22.53 -24.34
C GLY A 349 -1.03 21.38 -25.19
N TYR A 350 0.13 21.61 -25.78
CA TYR A 350 0.79 20.69 -26.71
C TYR A 350 1.04 19.30 -26.11
N VAL A 351 1.59 19.23 -24.88
CA VAL A 351 1.89 17.95 -24.20
C VAL A 351 0.60 17.22 -23.79
N LEU A 352 -0.44 17.95 -23.38
CA LEU A 352 -1.74 17.34 -23.05
C LEU A 352 -2.34 16.63 -24.25
N PHE A 353 -2.27 17.25 -25.44
CA PHE A 353 -2.78 16.64 -26.65
C PHE A 353 -1.99 15.39 -27.05
N LEU A 354 -0.66 15.42 -26.91
CA LEU A 354 0.20 14.25 -27.17
C LEU A 354 -0.22 13.02 -26.36
N GLU A 355 -0.56 13.19 -25.10
CA GLU A 355 -1.00 12.09 -24.24
C GLU A 355 -2.44 11.64 -24.56
N LEU A 356 -3.35 12.60 -24.72
CA LEU A 356 -4.77 12.31 -25.00
C LEU A 356 -4.98 11.58 -26.33
N PHE A 357 -4.19 11.89 -27.36
CA PHE A 357 -4.34 11.39 -28.74
C PHE A 357 -3.10 10.68 -29.28
N LYS A 358 -2.34 10.05 -28.39
CA LYS A 358 -1.10 9.35 -28.69
C LYS A 358 -1.18 8.45 -29.91
N PHE A 359 -2.10 7.50 -29.93
CA PHE A 359 -2.17 6.53 -31.02
C PHE A 359 -2.69 7.12 -32.34
N GLU A 360 -3.58 8.08 -32.26
CA GLU A 360 -4.07 8.79 -33.44
C GLU A 360 -2.94 9.57 -34.11
N LEU A 361 -2.10 10.24 -33.33
CA LEU A 361 -0.93 10.96 -33.85
C LEU A 361 0.11 10.01 -34.45
N ILE A 362 0.41 8.90 -33.77
CA ILE A 362 1.33 7.89 -34.28
C ILE A 362 0.81 7.34 -35.62
N GLN A 363 -0.49 7.02 -35.70
CA GLN A 363 -1.09 6.57 -36.97
C GLN A 363 -1.03 7.64 -38.06
N LEU A 364 -1.22 8.89 -37.71
CA LEU A 364 -1.09 9.99 -38.66
C LEU A 364 0.35 10.14 -39.18
N LEU A 365 1.33 10.05 -38.30
CA LEU A 365 2.75 10.08 -38.66
C LEU A 365 3.11 8.94 -39.62
N VAL A 366 2.68 7.71 -39.30
CA VAL A 366 2.86 6.55 -40.20
C VAL A 366 2.26 6.81 -41.58
N ARG A 367 1.03 7.32 -41.64
CA ARG A 367 0.31 7.55 -42.90
C ARG A 367 0.86 8.72 -43.71
N HIS A 368 1.22 9.82 -43.07
CA HIS A 368 1.68 11.03 -43.77
C HIS A 368 3.14 10.99 -44.16
N LYS A 369 4.01 10.39 -43.33
CA LYS A 369 5.43 10.29 -43.56
C LYS A 369 5.87 8.97 -44.19
N GLY A 370 5.01 7.94 -44.23
CA GLY A 370 5.35 6.61 -44.73
C GLY A 370 6.37 5.87 -43.89
N ILE A 371 6.52 6.24 -42.62
CA ILE A 371 7.50 5.65 -41.67
C ILE A 371 6.90 4.46 -40.92
N THR A 372 7.77 3.66 -40.33
CA THR A 372 7.35 2.53 -39.51
C THR A 372 6.71 2.98 -38.19
N PHE A 373 5.97 2.08 -37.51
CA PHE A 373 5.36 2.38 -36.22
C PHE A 373 6.43 2.76 -35.18
N ASN A 374 7.58 2.07 -35.16
CA ASN A 374 8.65 2.34 -34.22
C ASN A 374 9.26 3.74 -34.42
N GLU A 375 9.54 4.12 -35.65
CA GLU A 375 10.04 5.46 -35.99
C GLU A 375 9.01 6.55 -35.63
N ALA A 376 7.72 6.30 -35.86
CA ALA A 376 6.67 7.22 -35.47
C ALA A 376 6.54 7.34 -33.95
N PHE A 377 6.74 6.24 -33.23
CA PHE A 377 6.74 6.23 -31.77
C PHE A 377 7.96 6.99 -31.20
N GLU A 378 9.12 6.84 -31.77
CA GLU A 378 10.31 7.61 -31.40
C GLU A 378 10.10 9.11 -31.62
N GLN A 379 9.53 9.52 -32.78
CA GLN A 379 9.20 10.91 -33.05
C GLN A 379 8.18 11.45 -32.06
N TRP A 380 7.15 10.68 -31.73
CA TRP A 380 6.18 11.05 -30.71
C TRP A 380 6.86 11.20 -29.33
N SER A 381 7.74 10.28 -28.94
CA SER A 381 8.47 10.29 -27.68
C SER A 381 9.40 11.50 -27.57
N TYR A 382 10.08 11.88 -28.68
CA TYR A 382 10.88 13.09 -28.76
C TYR A 382 10.02 14.34 -28.61
N ALA A 383 8.87 14.38 -29.27
CA ALA A 383 7.92 15.49 -29.18
C ALA A 383 7.31 15.67 -27.77
N ALA A 384 7.27 14.60 -26.97
CA ALA A 384 6.81 14.69 -25.58
C ALA A 384 7.77 15.47 -24.67
N THR A 385 9.01 15.64 -25.08
CA THR A 385 10.05 16.38 -24.32
C THR A 385 10.52 17.65 -25.03
N HIS A 386 10.21 17.79 -26.31
CA HIS A 386 10.65 18.93 -27.15
C HIS A 386 9.49 19.39 -28.03
N PHE A 387 9.37 20.70 -28.22
CA PHE A 387 8.38 21.23 -29.16
C PHE A 387 8.76 20.91 -30.62
N ASP A 388 7.85 20.29 -31.38
CA ASP A 388 7.99 20.01 -32.81
C ASP A 388 6.85 20.71 -33.57
N GLU A 389 7.21 21.70 -34.39
CA GLU A 389 6.29 22.48 -35.20
C GLU A 389 5.48 21.60 -36.17
N SER A 390 6.11 20.58 -36.76
CA SER A 390 5.46 19.70 -37.74
C SER A 390 4.38 18.85 -37.08
N ILE A 391 4.63 18.39 -35.86
CA ILE A 391 3.66 17.63 -35.06
C ILE A 391 2.54 18.56 -34.59
N TRP A 392 2.85 19.77 -34.14
CA TRP A 392 1.85 20.77 -33.76
C TRP A 392 0.91 21.11 -34.93
N LEU A 393 1.41 21.33 -36.15
CA LEU A 393 0.57 21.54 -37.34
C LEU A 393 -0.31 20.31 -37.61
N LEU A 394 0.23 19.10 -37.45
CA LEU A 394 -0.50 17.85 -37.64
C LEU A 394 -1.65 17.71 -36.63
N MET A 395 -1.43 18.11 -35.35
CA MET A 395 -2.46 18.14 -34.31
C MET A 395 -3.63 19.04 -34.71
N ASN A 396 -3.34 20.27 -35.09
CA ASN A 396 -4.39 21.23 -35.45
C ASN A 396 -5.12 20.82 -36.76
N HIS A 397 -4.43 20.22 -37.73
CA HIS A 397 -5.06 19.61 -38.88
C HIS A 397 -6.03 18.47 -38.48
N TYR A 398 -5.59 17.62 -37.53
CA TYR A 398 -6.44 16.55 -37.00
C TYR A 398 -7.69 17.10 -36.32
N ILE A 399 -7.56 18.15 -35.48
CA ILE A 399 -8.70 18.81 -34.84
C ILE A 399 -9.68 19.35 -35.85
N ALA A 400 -9.20 20.10 -36.84
CA ALA A 400 -10.03 20.69 -37.87
C ALA A 400 -10.85 19.64 -38.64
N LYS A 401 -10.22 18.46 -38.91
CA LYS A 401 -10.86 17.39 -39.68
C LYS A 401 -11.80 16.52 -38.86
N THR A 402 -11.45 16.18 -37.59
CA THR A 402 -12.15 15.16 -36.83
C THR A 402 -13.01 15.67 -35.68
N LYS A 403 -12.80 16.93 -35.26
CA LYS A 403 -13.46 17.55 -34.11
C LYS A 403 -13.47 16.63 -32.88
N PRO A 404 -12.30 16.28 -32.38
CA PRO A 404 -12.17 15.29 -31.30
C PRO A 404 -12.81 15.79 -30.02
N MET A 405 -13.37 14.86 -29.27
CA MET A 405 -14.09 15.12 -28.03
C MET A 405 -13.32 14.66 -26.81
N VAL A 406 -13.42 15.43 -25.75
CA VAL A 406 -12.88 15.11 -24.42
C VAL A 406 -13.94 15.33 -23.36
N ILE A 407 -13.90 14.52 -22.33
CA ILE A 407 -14.70 14.67 -21.12
C ILE A 407 -13.83 15.35 -20.06
N LEU A 408 -14.34 16.43 -19.49
CA LEU A 408 -13.74 17.11 -18.35
C LEU A 408 -14.47 16.71 -17.07
N ASN A 409 -13.69 16.53 -16.01
CA ASN A 409 -14.19 16.26 -14.68
C ASN A 409 -13.40 17.03 -13.61
N ARG A 410 -14.08 17.59 -12.62
CA ARG A 410 -13.47 18.14 -11.41
C ARG A 410 -13.74 17.24 -10.21
N ASN A 411 -12.70 16.95 -9.44
CA ASN A 411 -12.83 16.27 -8.16
C ASN A 411 -12.87 17.28 -6.99
N PRO A 412 -13.79 17.11 -6.02
CA PRO A 412 -14.84 16.10 -5.95
C PRO A 412 -15.97 16.38 -6.94
N SER A 413 -16.52 15.33 -7.57
CA SER A 413 -17.71 15.44 -8.42
C SER A 413 -18.96 15.55 -7.54
N ILE A 414 -19.47 16.77 -7.39
CA ILE A 414 -20.59 17.09 -6.48
C ILE A 414 -21.93 16.96 -7.19
N ASP A 415 -22.01 17.35 -8.47
CA ASP A 415 -23.21 17.38 -9.26
C ASP A 415 -22.95 16.86 -10.69
N PHE A 416 -24.00 16.64 -11.45
CA PHE A 416 -23.92 16.25 -12.88
C PHE A 416 -23.07 17.21 -13.71
N GLY A 417 -23.08 18.49 -13.38
CA GLY A 417 -22.24 19.49 -14.03
C GLY A 417 -20.74 19.34 -13.79
N SER A 418 -20.33 18.52 -12.84
CA SER A 418 -18.91 18.22 -12.62
C SER A 418 -18.30 17.31 -13.69
N LEU A 419 -19.12 16.78 -14.60
CA LEU A 419 -18.70 15.94 -15.72
C LEU A 419 -19.34 16.47 -17.02
N MET A 420 -18.54 17.05 -17.91
CA MET A 420 -19.04 17.64 -19.17
C MET A 420 -18.18 17.25 -20.36
N LEU A 421 -18.82 17.18 -21.54
CA LEU A 421 -18.17 16.90 -22.82
C LEU A 421 -17.85 18.20 -23.57
N PHE A 422 -16.64 18.30 -24.08
CA PHE A 422 -16.18 19.42 -24.90
C PHE A 422 -15.54 18.95 -26.20
N TYR A 423 -15.61 19.82 -27.19
CA TYR A 423 -14.86 19.69 -28.45
C TYR A 423 -13.53 20.43 -28.32
N LEU A 424 -12.46 19.80 -28.80
CA LEU A 424 -11.19 20.50 -28.92
C LEU A 424 -11.28 21.51 -30.08
N ASP A 425 -10.90 22.74 -29.80
CA ASP A 425 -10.90 23.84 -30.79
C ASP A 425 -9.49 24.02 -31.36
N PHE A 426 -8.48 24.04 -30.51
CA PHE A 426 -7.10 24.32 -30.90
C PHE A 426 -6.09 23.76 -29.88
N VAL A 427 -4.85 23.47 -30.35
CA VAL A 427 -3.70 23.17 -29.51
C VAL A 427 -2.81 24.39 -29.42
N GLU A 428 -2.54 24.87 -28.22
CA GLU A 428 -1.66 26.02 -27.98
C GLU A 428 -0.25 25.74 -28.48
N ARG A 429 0.39 26.78 -29.04
CA ARG A 429 1.74 26.68 -29.60
C ARG A 429 2.78 26.90 -28.50
N GLY A 430 3.76 26.03 -28.44
CA GLY A 430 4.89 26.12 -27.54
C GLY A 430 4.87 25.06 -26.43
N TYR A 431 6.05 24.80 -25.90
CA TYR A 431 6.22 23.83 -24.82
C TYR A 431 5.85 24.44 -23.47
N ASP A 432 6.15 25.70 -23.25
CA ASP A 432 5.90 26.40 -21.97
C ASP A 432 4.42 26.56 -21.63
N GLU A 433 3.56 26.66 -22.66
CA GLU A 433 2.10 26.71 -22.52
C GLU A 433 1.44 25.32 -22.53
N SER A 434 2.24 24.24 -22.51
CA SER A 434 1.76 22.85 -22.61
C SER A 434 1.01 22.34 -21.39
N PHE A 435 1.10 23.05 -20.28
CA PHE A 435 0.55 22.64 -18.99
C PHE A 435 -0.67 23.48 -18.59
N VAL A 436 -1.44 23.93 -19.54
CA VAL A 436 -2.64 24.77 -19.32
C VAL A 436 -3.83 24.22 -20.10
N LEU A 437 -4.98 24.23 -19.45
CA LEU A 437 -6.27 23.92 -20.05
C LEU A 437 -7.10 25.20 -20.13
N ARG A 438 -7.39 25.68 -21.35
CA ARG A 438 -8.25 26.87 -21.54
C ARG A 438 -9.70 26.46 -21.67
N ILE A 439 -10.54 27.02 -20.81
CA ILE A 439 -11.97 26.69 -20.74
C ILE A 439 -12.83 27.99 -20.85
N PRO A 440 -14.06 27.87 -21.34
CA PRO A 440 -14.99 28.98 -21.35
C PRO A 440 -15.45 29.32 -19.92
N ILE A 441 -15.54 30.62 -19.63
CA ILE A 441 -15.91 31.14 -18.30
C ILE A 441 -17.33 30.67 -17.91
N THR A 442 -18.21 30.48 -18.86
CA THR A 442 -19.62 30.14 -18.65
C THR A 442 -19.85 28.79 -17.96
N VAL A 443 -18.91 27.84 -18.06
CA VAL A 443 -19.03 26.51 -17.46
C VAL A 443 -18.40 26.39 -16.08
N LEU A 444 -17.64 27.40 -15.66
CA LEU A 444 -16.84 27.40 -14.44
C LEU A 444 -17.67 27.05 -13.19
N LYS A 445 -18.83 27.70 -13.06
CA LYS A 445 -19.71 27.51 -11.90
C LYS A 445 -20.26 26.07 -11.81
N LYS A 446 -20.49 25.41 -12.95
CA LYS A 446 -20.93 24.01 -13.00
C LYS A 446 -19.88 23.04 -12.48
N PHE A 447 -18.62 23.33 -12.73
CA PHE A 447 -17.50 22.58 -12.13
C PHE A 447 -17.28 22.91 -10.65
N ASN A 448 -17.96 23.93 -10.11
CA ASN A 448 -17.66 24.50 -8.81
C ASN A 448 -16.17 24.82 -8.67
N ALA A 449 -15.60 25.43 -9.73
CA ALA A 449 -14.18 25.72 -9.89
C ALA A 449 -13.95 27.24 -9.95
N ASP A 450 -12.74 27.66 -9.64
CA ASP A 450 -12.23 29.00 -9.84
C ASP A 450 -10.83 28.98 -10.48
N PHE A 451 -10.33 30.15 -10.88
CA PHE A 451 -9.04 30.26 -11.56
C PHE A 451 -7.89 30.58 -10.58
N ASP A 452 -7.93 30.00 -9.39
CA ASP A 452 -6.91 30.14 -8.34
C ASP A 452 -5.85 29.03 -8.33
N GLY A 453 -5.83 28.19 -9.38
CA GLY A 453 -4.96 27.02 -9.48
C GLY A 453 -5.73 25.69 -9.52
N ASP A 454 -7.06 25.75 -9.63
CA ASP A 454 -7.90 24.57 -9.81
C ASP A 454 -7.47 23.75 -11.03
N ARG A 455 -7.59 22.44 -10.92
CA ARG A 455 -7.23 21.47 -11.97
C ARG A 455 -8.41 20.61 -12.37
N LEU A 456 -8.61 20.45 -13.66
CA LEU A 456 -9.58 19.50 -14.22
C LEU A 456 -8.88 18.26 -14.78
N ASN A 457 -9.57 17.14 -14.66
CA ASN A 457 -9.17 15.90 -15.32
C ASN A 457 -9.78 15.88 -16.73
N LEU A 458 -9.00 15.44 -17.71
CA LEU A 458 -9.41 15.29 -19.10
C LEU A 458 -9.32 13.83 -19.51
N GLN A 459 -10.30 13.37 -20.27
CA GLN A 459 -10.26 12.05 -20.89
C GLN A 459 -10.76 12.12 -22.33
N SER A 460 -9.99 11.57 -23.27
CA SER A 460 -10.42 11.54 -24.67
C SER A 460 -11.49 10.47 -24.93
N VAL A 461 -12.48 10.81 -25.77
CA VAL A 461 -13.56 9.89 -26.13
C VAL A 461 -13.14 9.08 -27.36
N LYS A 462 -12.67 7.84 -27.15
CA LYS A 462 -12.14 6.98 -28.21
C LYS A 462 -13.20 6.19 -28.98
N ILE A 463 -14.30 5.82 -28.33
CA ILE A 463 -15.30 4.91 -28.88
C ILE A 463 -16.38 5.71 -29.63
N LYS A 464 -16.34 5.69 -30.95
CA LYS A 464 -17.29 6.38 -31.81
C LYS A 464 -18.76 6.01 -31.55
N LYS A 465 -19.03 4.77 -31.17
CA LYS A 465 -20.40 4.31 -30.88
C LYS A 465 -21.06 5.11 -29.74
N HIS A 466 -20.28 5.50 -28.73
CA HIS A 466 -20.79 6.22 -27.57
C HIS A 466 -20.71 7.74 -27.70
N GLN A 467 -20.12 8.27 -28.77
CA GLN A 467 -19.98 9.73 -28.95
C GLN A 467 -21.36 10.44 -28.96
N LYS A 468 -22.34 9.90 -29.69
CA LYS A 468 -23.69 10.45 -29.72
C LYS A 468 -24.40 10.43 -28.37
N GLU A 469 -24.19 9.39 -27.59
CA GLU A 469 -24.76 9.27 -26.25
C GLU A 469 -24.14 10.33 -25.33
N PHE A 470 -22.81 10.47 -25.34
CA PHE A 470 -22.12 11.49 -24.57
C PHE A 470 -22.49 12.91 -24.99
N GLU A 471 -22.63 13.20 -26.28
CA GLU A 471 -23.14 14.47 -26.77
C GLU A 471 -24.54 14.79 -26.22
N ASN A 472 -25.44 13.83 -26.19
CA ASN A 472 -26.79 14.04 -25.70
C ASN A 472 -26.87 14.24 -24.20
N PHE A 473 -25.96 13.59 -23.42
CA PHE A 473 -26.03 13.60 -21.97
C PHE A 473 -25.06 14.56 -21.29
N LEU A 474 -23.93 14.88 -21.92
CA LEU A 474 -22.82 15.61 -21.26
C LEU A 474 -22.44 16.91 -21.97
N GLU A 475 -22.85 17.13 -23.20
CA GLU A 475 -22.52 18.37 -23.95
C GLU A 475 -23.26 19.56 -23.34
N PRO A 476 -22.56 20.66 -22.95
CA PRO A 476 -23.15 21.77 -22.19
C PRO A 476 -24.36 22.42 -22.82
N ARG A 477 -24.38 22.61 -24.15
CA ARG A 477 -25.48 23.24 -24.85
C ARG A 477 -26.75 22.39 -24.93
N ARG A 478 -26.58 21.04 -24.84
CA ARG A 478 -27.72 20.12 -25.00
C ARG A 478 -28.29 19.67 -23.69
N SER A 479 -27.45 19.47 -22.68
CA SER A 479 -27.84 18.77 -21.43
C SER A 479 -27.72 19.60 -20.18
N MET A 480 -26.92 20.68 -20.18
CA MET A 480 -26.58 21.42 -18.96
C MET A 480 -27.33 22.76 -18.85
N GLN A 481 -28.06 23.20 -19.88
CA GLN A 481 -28.80 24.46 -19.82
C GLN A 481 -30.13 24.34 -19.08
N ILE A 482 -30.72 23.16 -19.09
CA ILE A 482 -31.99 22.89 -18.42
C ILE A 482 -31.76 21.91 -17.27
N SER A 483 -32.20 22.31 -16.09
CA SER A 483 -32.13 21.46 -14.89
C SER A 483 -32.99 20.21 -15.06
N ARG A 484 -32.40 19.06 -14.89
CA ARG A 484 -33.10 17.76 -14.94
C ARG A 484 -34.04 17.53 -13.76
N ILE A 485 -33.92 18.34 -12.71
CA ILE A 485 -34.75 18.23 -11.51
C ILE A 485 -36.11 18.91 -11.69
N ASN A 486 -36.13 20.08 -12.32
CA ASN A 486 -37.34 20.91 -12.38
C ASN A 486 -37.69 21.43 -13.76
N GLY A 487 -36.94 21.07 -14.80
CA GLY A 487 -37.18 21.48 -16.20
C GLY A 487 -37.00 22.98 -16.48
N LYS A 488 -36.45 23.74 -15.54
CA LYS A 488 -36.19 25.18 -15.70
C LYS A 488 -34.74 25.39 -16.15
N PHE A 489 -34.46 26.61 -16.68
CA PHE A 489 -33.08 26.99 -16.95
C PHE A 489 -32.21 26.83 -15.72
N ASP A 490 -31.07 26.22 -15.91
CA ASP A 490 -30.12 25.97 -14.84
C ASP A 490 -29.39 27.27 -14.49
N ARG A 491 -29.53 27.70 -13.23
CA ARG A 491 -28.95 28.96 -12.75
C ARG A 491 -27.43 28.97 -12.76
N ASP A 492 -26.80 27.80 -12.77
CA ASP A 492 -25.34 27.69 -12.75
C ASP A 492 -24.70 27.92 -14.14
N MET A 493 -25.51 28.04 -15.18
CA MET A 493 -25.07 28.40 -16.53
C MET A 493 -25.29 29.90 -16.82
N PHE A 494 -25.77 30.69 -15.86
CA PHE A 494 -25.94 32.14 -16.02
C PHE A 494 -24.62 32.87 -15.64
N LEU A 495 -24.51 34.08 -16.22
CA LEU A 495 -23.44 35.00 -15.87
C LEU A 495 -23.49 35.35 -14.36
N ILE A 496 -22.34 35.40 -13.75
CA ILE A 496 -22.19 35.90 -12.38
C ILE A 496 -22.26 37.44 -12.36
N LYS A 497 -22.45 38.02 -11.15
CA LYS A 497 -22.67 39.49 -11.00
C LYS A 497 -21.70 40.34 -11.80
N ASP A 498 -20.42 40.07 -11.73
CA ASP A 498 -19.38 40.86 -12.40
C ASP A 498 -19.43 40.71 -13.91
N GLN A 499 -19.75 39.53 -14.42
CA GLN A 499 -19.96 39.28 -15.83
C GLN A 499 -21.20 40.00 -16.34
N THR A 500 -22.28 40.07 -15.55
CA THR A 500 -23.51 40.79 -15.87
C THR A 500 -23.25 42.29 -15.89
N ILE A 501 -22.49 42.82 -14.92
CA ILE A 501 -22.08 44.24 -14.88
C ILE A 501 -21.20 44.55 -16.10
N GLY A 502 -20.19 43.71 -16.39
CA GLY A 502 -19.33 43.88 -17.57
C GLY A 502 -20.10 43.89 -18.87
N LEU A 503 -21.10 42.99 -19.03
CA LEU A 503 -21.96 42.98 -20.21
C LEU A 503 -22.84 44.22 -20.30
N HIS A 504 -23.34 44.70 -19.15
CA HIS A 504 -24.13 45.93 -19.08
C HIS A 504 -23.30 47.16 -19.49
N LEU A 505 -22.11 47.29 -18.96
CA LEU A 505 -21.16 48.34 -19.30
C LEU A 505 -20.78 48.30 -20.79
N PHE A 506 -20.52 47.11 -21.31
CA PHE A 506 -20.21 46.91 -22.74
C PHE A 506 -21.36 47.35 -23.67
N ASN A 507 -22.60 47.09 -23.30
CA ASN A 507 -23.79 47.50 -24.07
C ASN A 507 -24.15 48.96 -23.84
N SER A 508 -23.54 49.68 -22.93
CA SER A 508 -23.79 51.10 -22.63
C SER A 508 -22.81 52.04 -23.34
N ILE A 509 -21.80 51.45 -24.02
CA ILE A 509 -20.87 52.13 -24.91
C ILE A 509 -21.41 52.05 -26.34
#